data_08ec26150c39d20e95e934d8d0358414
#
_entry.id   08ec26150c39d20e95e934d8d0358414
#
_cell.length_a   1.000
_cell.length_b   1.000
_cell.length_c   1.000
_cell.angle_alpha   90.00
_cell.angle_beta   90.00
_cell.angle_gamma   90.00
#
_symmetry.space_group_name_H-M   'P 1'
#
loop_
_entity.id
_entity.type
_entity.pdbx_description
1 polymer ?
#
loop_
_entity_poly.entity_id
_entity_poly.type
_entity_poly.pdbx_seq_one_letter_code
_entity_poly.pdbx_strand_id
1 'polypeptide(L)'
;MFRVSTLDLMNLPRTDDGKIDFVQDFFGREAFLTVSGQLNIEAYYLALTKVYTFGPTFRAENSNTSRHLAEFWLIALLKEREEDLAFEKGLIAKLEGIVGSEFMHMDYGEAVEVLERSNEKFEFPVHWGVDLQSEHERYLTERYAKKPVIVMNYPKAIKAFYMRVNDDGRTVSAMDVLAPGIGEIIGGSQREERLDE
;
A
#
# COMPACT_ATOMS: atom_id res chain seq x y z
N MET A 1 -2.65 -7.94 11.86
CA MET A 1 -1.47 -7.52 12.64
C MET A 1 -0.93 -8.72 13.41
N PHE A 2 0.39 -8.80 13.60
CA PHE A 2 1.00 -9.81 14.50
C PHE A 2 0.93 -9.33 15.93
N ARG A 3 0.32 -10.13 16.80
CA ARG A 3 0.31 -9.88 18.24
C ARG A 3 1.61 -10.35 18.87
N VAL A 4 2.13 -9.58 19.82
CA VAL A 4 3.32 -9.92 20.61
C VAL A 4 2.90 -10.10 22.06
N SER A 5 3.31 -11.19 22.68
CA SER A 5 3.00 -11.49 24.07
C SER A 5 4.11 -12.35 24.68
N THR A 6 4.36 -12.16 25.95
CA THR A 6 5.25 -13.01 26.77
C THR A 6 4.47 -14.01 27.63
N LEU A 7 3.14 -14.01 27.51
CA LEU A 7 2.29 -14.98 28.22
C LEU A 7 2.49 -16.39 27.66
N ASP A 8 2.41 -17.37 28.56
CA ASP A 8 2.40 -18.77 28.16
C ASP A 8 1.12 -19.11 27.41
N LEU A 9 1.27 -19.41 26.11
CA LEU A 9 0.15 -19.74 25.22
C LEU A 9 -0.62 -20.99 25.64
N MET A 10 0.03 -21.89 26.38
CA MET A 10 -0.60 -23.13 26.88
C MET A 10 -1.38 -22.91 28.19
N ASN A 11 -1.12 -21.80 28.89
CA ASN A 11 -1.73 -21.46 30.17
C ASN A 11 -2.00 -19.93 30.23
N LEU A 12 -2.89 -19.45 29.39
CA LEU A 12 -3.22 -18.04 29.32
C LEU A 12 -4.01 -17.56 30.53
N PRO A 13 -3.56 -16.52 31.26
CA PRO A 13 -4.33 -15.92 32.33
C PRO A 13 -5.62 -15.30 31.79
N ARG A 14 -6.69 -15.41 32.57
CA ARG A 14 -8.02 -14.88 32.16
C ARG A 14 -8.57 -13.98 33.24
N THR A 15 -9.32 -12.98 32.75
CA THR A 15 -10.14 -12.10 33.56
C THR A 15 -11.43 -12.81 33.97
N ASP A 16 -12.20 -12.25 34.92
CA ASP A 16 -13.46 -12.80 35.40
C ASP A 16 -14.53 -12.96 34.28
N ASP A 17 -14.44 -12.14 33.21
CA ASP A 17 -15.31 -12.23 32.02
C ASP A 17 -14.76 -13.21 30.96
N GLY A 18 -13.70 -13.97 31.27
CA GLY A 18 -13.15 -15.02 30.43
C GLY A 18 -12.20 -14.57 29.33
N LYS A 19 -11.92 -13.28 29.20
CA LYS A 19 -10.93 -12.76 28.23
C LYS A 19 -9.50 -13.01 28.71
N ILE A 20 -8.55 -12.88 27.80
CA ILE A 20 -7.12 -12.94 28.15
C ILE A 20 -6.78 -11.71 29.01
N ASP A 21 -6.15 -11.97 30.16
CA ASP A 21 -5.69 -10.90 31.05
C ASP A 21 -4.29 -10.40 30.64
N PHE A 22 -4.26 -9.42 29.75
CA PHE A 22 -3.02 -8.80 29.29
C PHE A 22 -2.33 -7.91 30.33
N VAL A 23 -2.95 -7.63 31.49
CA VAL A 23 -2.29 -6.91 32.57
C VAL A 23 -1.11 -7.73 33.11
N GLN A 24 -1.18 -9.06 33.00
CA GLN A 24 -0.10 -9.98 33.41
C GLN A 24 0.99 -10.15 32.33
N ASP A 25 0.81 -9.56 31.13
CA ASP A 25 1.86 -9.55 30.10
C ASP A 25 2.97 -8.55 30.47
N PHE A 26 4.17 -8.74 29.91
CA PHE A 26 5.27 -7.79 29.99
C PHE A 26 4.87 -6.37 29.62
N PHE A 27 4.04 -6.21 28.59
CA PHE A 27 3.56 -4.92 28.12
C PHE A 27 2.41 -4.33 28.95
N GLY A 28 1.82 -5.09 29.88
CA GLY A 28 0.65 -4.69 30.67
C GLY A 28 -0.62 -4.43 29.86
N ARG A 29 -0.59 -4.71 28.56
CA ARG A 29 -1.69 -4.53 27.61
C ARG A 29 -1.44 -5.31 26.32
N GLU A 30 -2.44 -5.39 25.49
CA GLU A 30 -2.29 -5.98 24.15
C GLU A 30 -1.28 -5.18 23.31
N ALA A 31 -0.27 -5.87 22.75
CA ALA A 31 0.77 -5.29 21.94
C ALA A 31 0.87 -5.96 20.56
N PHE A 32 1.27 -5.20 19.56
CA PHE A 32 1.38 -5.67 18.19
C PHE A 32 2.66 -5.17 17.53
N LEU A 33 3.18 -5.94 16.59
CA LEU A 33 4.23 -5.47 15.70
C LEU A 33 3.67 -4.38 14.77
N THR A 34 4.46 -3.36 14.50
CA THR A 34 4.04 -2.25 13.65
C THR A 34 3.80 -2.70 12.20
N VAL A 35 2.72 -2.23 11.61
CA VAL A 35 2.39 -2.47 10.20
C VAL A 35 2.94 -1.39 9.27
N SER A 36 3.31 -0.24 9.82
CA SER A 36 3.99 0.88 9.13
C SER A 36 4.53 1.88 10.14
N GLY A 37 5.51 2.70 9.73
CA GLY A 37 5.97 3.87 10.47
C GLY A 37 5.17 5.15 10.19
N GLN A 38 4.11 5.06 9.41
CA GLN A 38 3.44 6.20 8.78
C GLN A 38 2.84 7.18 9.79
N LEU A 39 2.02 6.71 10.71
CA LEU A 39 1.39 7.59 11.72
C LEU A 39 2.41 8.22 12.68
N ASN A 40 3.47 7.48 13.00
CA ASN A 40 4.53 8.01 13.87
C ASN A 40 5.33 9.11 13.18
N ILE A 41 5.65 8.93 11.88
CA ILE A 41 6.45 9.92 11.14
C ILE A 41 5.67 11.21 10.85
N GLU A 42 4.35 11.15 10.82
CA GLU A 42 3.51 12.33 10.57
C GLU A 42 3.75 13.45 11.59
N ALA A 43 3.91 13.10 12.86
CA ALA A 43 4.26 14.09 13.89
C ALA A 43 5.61 14.77 13.63
N TYR A 44 6.57 14.07 13.03
CA TYR A 44 7.89 14.59 12.73
C TYR A 44 7.92 15.41 11.45
N TYR A 45 7.21 14.98 10.40
CA TYR A 45 7.26 15.71 9.14
C TYR A 45 6.55 17.08 9.24
N LEU A 46 5.57 17.25 10.11
CA LEU A 46 4.95 18.55 10.39
C LEU A 46 5.97 19.58 10.89
N ALA A 47 7.02 19.11 11.59
CA ALA A 47 8.11 19.98 12.08
C ALA A 47 9.30 20.06 11.10
N LEU A 48 9.63 18.97 10.42
CA LEU A 48 10.86 18.81 9.63
C LEU A 48 10.64 18.88 8.12
N THR A 49 9.40 18.94 7.65
CA THR A 49 8.94 19.05 6.26
C THR A 49 9.29 17.86 5.36
N LYS A 50 10.50 17.32 5.42
CA LYS A 50 10.96 16.17 4.63
C LYS A 50 11.57 15.13 5.55
N VAL A 51 10.97 13.97 5.62
CA VAL A 51 11.40 12.87 6.48
C VAL A 51 11.25 11.54 5.73
N TYR A 52 11.98 10.54 6.19
CA TYR A 52 11.82 9.17 5.73
C TYR A 52 11.82 8.22 6.93
N THR A 53 11.23 7.05 6.75
CA THR A 53 11.32 5.95 7.72
C THR A 53 12.20 4.84 7.16
N PHE A 54 13.03 4.27 8.02
CA PHE A 54 13.80 3.08 7.72
C PHE A 54 13.69 2.12 8.91
N GLY A 55 13.04 1.00 8.71
CA GLY A 55 12.83 0.02 9.76
C GLY A 55 11.94 -1.13 9.30
N PRO A 56 11.91 -2.22 10.08
CA PRO A 56 11.08 -3.37 9.78
C PRO A 56 9.60 -3.04 9.98
N THR A 57 8.78 -3.52 9.06
CA THR A 57 7.33 -3.50 9.14
C THR A 57 6.78 -4.91 9.00
N PHE A 58 5.66 -5.20 9.70
CA PHE A 58 5.12 -6.55 9.80
C PHE A 58 3.64 -6.54 9.44
N ARG A 59 3.26 -7.29 8.40
CA ARG A 59 1.88 -7.38 7.94
C ARG A 59 1.44 -8.84 7.89
N ALA A 60 0.45 -9.18 8.71
CA ALA A 60 -0.20 -10.49 8.68
C ALA A 60 -1.32 -10.46 7.64
N GLU A 61 -0.94 -10.41 6.37
CA GLU A 61 -1.85 -10.44 5.23
C GLU A 61 -1.93 -11.87 4.68
N ASN A 62 -3.14 -12.32 4.38
CA ASN A 62 -3.33 -13.61 3.75
C ASN A 62 -3.29 -13.45 2.22
N SER A 63 -2.17 -12.92 1.72
CA SER A 63 -1.93 -12.75 0.30
C SER A 63 -0.83 -13.71 -0.14
N ASN A 64 -1.17 -14.61 -1.08
CA ASN A 64 -0.23 -15.57 -1.64
C ASN A 64 0.45 -15.01 -2.90
N THR A 65 0.94 -13.77 -2.84
CA THR A 65 1.64 -13.14 -3.95
C THR A 65 3.15 -13.11 -3.70
N SER A 66 3.95 -13.12 -4.75
CA SER A 66 5.41 -13.01 -4.68
C SER A 66 5.92 -11.66 -4.15
N ARG A 67 5.03 -10.68 -3.96
CA ARG A 67 5.36 -9.32 -3.55
C ARG A 67 5.05 -9.02 -2.09
N HIS A 68 4.22 -9.83 -1.43
CA HIS A 68 3.81 -9.59 -0.05
C HIS A 68 4.62 -10.47 0.89
N LEU A 69 5.49 -9.85 1.67
CA LEU A 69 6.25 -10.48 2.73
C LEU A 69 5.63 -10.11 4.08
N ALA A 70 5.66 -11.04 5.03
CA ALA A 70 5.19 -10.79 6.39
C ALA A 70 6.08 -9.79 7.14
N GLU A 71 7.36 -9.73 6.77
CA GLU A 71 8.36 -8.76 7.24
C GLU A 71 9.08 -8.15 6.03
N PHE A 72 9.22 -6.83 5.97
CA PHE A 72 9.98 -6.15 4.93
C PHE A 72 10.58 -4.84 5.42
N TRP A 73 11.68 -4.43 4.76
CA TRP A 73 12.34 -3.16 4.97
C TRP A 73 12.16 -2.29 3.73
N LEU A 74 11.82 -1.04 3.94
CA LEU A 74 11.70 -0.09 2.84
C LEU A 74 13.06 0.55 2.56
N ILE A 75 13.60 0.36 1.34
CA ILE A 75 14.88 0.95 0.90
C ILE A 75 14.69 1.61 -0.46
N ALA A 76 15.10 2.89 -0.57
CA ALA A 76 15.24 3.57 -1.86
C ALA A 76 16.70 3.45 -2.35
N LEU A 77 16.99 2.53 -3.29
CA LEU A 77 18.34 2.13 -3.70
C LEU A 77 18.65 2.31 -5.21
N LEU A 78 17.90 3.15 -5.94
CA LEU A 78 17.93 3.11 -7.40
C LEU A 78 19.13 3.75 -8.10
N LYS A 79 20.01 4.51 -7.43
CA LYS A 79 21.12 5.22 -8.12
C LYS A 79 22.53 4.71 -7.83
N GLU A 80 22.72 3.84 -6.86
CA GLU A 80 24.07 3.48 -6.39
C GLU A 80 24.46 2.00 -6.63
N ARG A 81 23.58 1.20 -7.22
CA ARG A 81 23.74 -0.27 -7.34
C ARG A 81 23.38 -0.80 -8.73
N GLU A 82 23.86 -0.15 -9.78
CA GLU A 82 23.59 -0.57 -11.16
C GLU A 82 24.07 -2.01 -11.46
N GLU A 83 25.18 -2.43 -10.87
CA GLU A 83 25.70 -3.79 -10.99
C GLU A 83 24.77 -4.83 -10.34
N ASP A 84 24.17 -4.52 -9.22
CA ASP A 84 23.24 -5.42 -8.52
C ASP A 84 21.92 -5.55 -9.28
N LEU A 85 21.52 -4.56 -10.09
CA LEU A 85 20.34 -4.58 -10.95
C LEU A 85 20.56 -5.29 -12.28
N ALA A 86 21.81 -5.46 -12.70
CA ALA A 86 22.17 -6.07 -13.98
C ALA A 86 21.91 -7.58 -14.03
N PHE A 87 21.65 -8.25 -12.91
CA PHE A 87 21.39 -9.69 -12.88
C PHE A 87 20.07 -10.08 -13.57
N GLU A 88 19.09 -9.18 -13.63
CA GLU A 88 17.84 -9.41 -14.38
C GLU A 88 17.94 -8.79 -15.77
N LYS A 89 17.90 -9.67 -16.79
CA LYS A 89 18.03 -9.27 -18.19
C LYS A 89 16.94 -8.28 -18.60
N GLY A 90 17.36 -7.08 -19.00
CA GLY A 90 16.46 -6.02 -19.48
C GLY A 90 15.85 -5.13 -18.39
N LEU A 91 16.20 -5.34 -17.11
CA LEU A 91 15.68 -4.52 -15.99
C LEU A 91 16.10 -3.05 -16.14
N ILE A 92 17.35 -2.78 -16.47
CA ILE A 92 17.87 -1.41 -16.63
C ILE A 92 17.10 -0.67 -17.74
N ALA A 93 16.97 -1.27 -18.93
CA ALA A 93 16.21 -0.66 -20.03
C ALA A 93 14.75 -0.41 -19.68
N LYS A 94 14.14 -1.27 -18.88
CA LYS A 94 12.78 -1.12 -18.37
C LYS A 94 12.67 0.06 -17.40
N LEU A 95 13.61 0.20 -16.46
CA LEU A 95 13.66 1.32 -15.52
C LEU A 95 13.91 2.65 -16.22
N GLU A 96 14.83 2.69 -17.19
CA GLU A 96 15.07 3.87 -18.04
C GLU A 96 13.83 4.27 -18.83
N GLY A 97 13.10 3.29 -19.38
CA GLY A 97 11.82 3.51 -20.05
C GLY A 97 10.75 4.11 -19.12
N ILE A 98 10.70 3.70 -17.86
CA ILE A 98 9.78 4.27 -16.86
C ILE A 98 10.17 5.71 -16.53
N VAL A 99 11.45 5.95 -16.23
CA VAL A 99 11.96 7.28 -15.84
C VAL A 99 11.87 8.29 -16.99
N GLY A 100 12.05 7.84 -18.24
CA GLY A 100 11.96 8.68 -19.43
C GLY A 100 10.54 8.91 -19.98
N SER A 101 9.52 8.28 -19.38
CA SER A 101 8.13 8.36 -19.85
C SER A 101 7.35 9.48 -19.16
N GLU A 102 6.43 10.12 -19.90
CA GLU A 102 5.36 10.88 -19.28
C GLU A 102 4.35 9.94 -18.63
N PHE A 103 3.98 10.21 -17.38
CA PHE A 103 3.01 9.41 -16.66
C PHE A 103 1.59 9.80 -17.03
N MET A 104 0.74 8.80 -17.29
CA MET A 104 -0.67 9.02 -17.57
C MET A 104 -1.41 9.23 -16.26
N HIS A 105 -2.15 10.32 -16.14
CA HIS A 105 -3.06 10.54 -15.02
C HIS A 105 -4.44 9.98 -15.36
N MET A 106 -5.05 9.25 -14.44
CA MET A 106 -6.32 8.58 -14.63
C MET A 106 -7.10 8.56 -13.31
N ASP A 107 -8.38 8.90 -13.34
CA ASP A 107 -9.23 8.70 -12.18
C ASP A 107 -9.57 7.22 -11.99
N TYR A 108 -9.76 6.80 -10.74
CA TYR A 108 -10.15 5.42 -10.44
C TYR A 108 -11.43 5.00 -11.20
N GLY A 109 -12.41 5.89 -11.33
CA GLY A 109 -13.62 5.61 -12.11
C GLY A 109 -13.32 5.32 -13.57
N GLU A 110 -12.44 6.10 -14.19
CA GLU A 110 -11.98 5.88 -15.56
C GLU A 110 -11.21 4.55 -15.68
N ALA A 111 -10.37 4.24 -14.71
CA ALA A 111 -9.64 2.98 -14.67
C ALA A 111 -10.59 1.77 -14.65
N VAL A 112 -11.62 1.80 -13.80
CA VAL A 112 -12.67 0.76 -13.75
C VAL A 112 -13.39 0.64 -15.09
N GLU A 113 -13.82 1.75 -15.69
CA GLU A 113 -14.48 1.72 -17.01
C GLU A 113 -13.62 1.11 -18.12
N VAL A 114 -12.33 1.43 -18.14
CA VAL A 114 -11.36 0.85 -19.08
C VAL A 114 -11.25 -0.66 -18.89
N LEU A 115 -11.18 -1.10 -17.65
CA LEU A 115 -11.08 -2.52 -17.31
C LEU A 115 -12.38 -3.29 -17.66
N GLU A 116 -13.55 -2.73 -17.33
CA GLU A 116 -14.86 -3.33 -17.65
C GLU A 116 -15.11 -3.44 -19.16
N ARG A 117 -14.65 -2.46 -19.93
CA ARG A 117 -14.75 -2.47 -21.41
C ARG A 117 -13.68 -3.32 -22.08
N SER A 118 -12.70 -3.82 -21.32
CA SER A 118 -11.68 -4.70 -21.86
C SER A 118 -12.29 -6.06 -22.21
N ASN A 119 -11.77 -6.69 -23.24
CA ASN A 119 -12.14 -8.08 -23.58
C ASN A 119 -11.29 -9.10 -22.81
N GLU A 120 -10.54 -8.67 -21.81
CA GLU A 120 -9.71 -9.55 -20.98
C GLU A 120 -10.56 -10.25 -19.92
N LYS A 121 -10.24 -11.51 -19.68
CA LYS A 121 -10.86 -12.29 -18.62
C LYS A 121 -9.98 -12.23 -17.38
N PHE A 122 -10.34 -11.35 -16.45
CA PHE A 122 -9.67 -11.23 -15.17
C PHE A 122 -10.09 -12.37 -14.21
N GLU A 123 -9.17 -12.74 -13.32
CA GLU A 123 -9.45 -13.68 -12.23
C GLU A 123 -10.35 -13.03 -11.17
N PHE A 124 -10.10 -11.75 -10.90
CA PHE A 124 -10.87 -10.95 -9.93
C PHE A 124 -11.88 -10.06 -10.65
N PRO A 125 -13.11 -9.95 -10.11
CA PRO A 125 -14.15 -9.14 -10.75
C PRO A 125 -13.79 -7.66 -10.72
N VAL A 126 -14.15 -6.93 -11.78
CA VAL A 126 -13.97 -5.49 -11.90
C VAL A 126 -15.32 -4.81 -11.74
N HIS A 127 -15.42 -3.90 -10.83
CA HIS A 127 -16.55 -2.96 -10.66
C HIS A 127 -16.14 -1.82 -9.73
N TRP A 128 -16.91 -0.75 -9.71
CA TRP A 128 -16.67 0.36 -8.78
C TRP A 128 -16.63 -0.12 -7.32
N GLY A 129 -15.60 0.29 -6.59
CA GLY A 129 -15.45 -0.01 -5.16
C GLY A 129 -14.61 -1.25 -4.87
N VAL A 130 -14.04 -1.92 -5.88
CA VAL A 130 -13.07 -2.98 -5.66
C VAL A 130 -11.65 -2.41 -5.52
N ASP A 131 -10.82 -3.09 -4.73
CA ASP A 131 -9.39 -2.82 -4.73
C ASP A 131 -8.76 -3.41 -5.99
N LEU A 132 -8.00 -2.58 -6.74
CA LEU A 132 -7.38 -3.02 -7.99
C LEU A 132 -6.31 -4.07 -7.67
N GLN A 133 -6.43 -5.23 -8.34
CA GLN A 133 -5.47 -6.32 -8.20
C GLN A 133 -4.33 -6.17 -9.20
N SER A 134 -3.22 -6.86 -8.97
CA SER A 134 -2.02 -6.77 -9.84
C SER A 134 -2.29 -7.05 -11.32
N GLU A 135 -3.30 -7.86 -11.65
CA GLU A 135 -3.70 -8.10 -13.05
C GLU A 135 -4.36 -6.87 -13.68
N HIS A 136 -5.17 -6.12 -12.90
CA HIS A 136 -5.79 -4.87 -13.33
C HIS A 136 -4.73 -3.78 -13.56
N GLU A 137 -3.79 -3.63 -12.63
CA GLU A 137 -2.66 -2.69 -12.73
C GLU A 137 -1.79 -2.97 -13.97
N ARG A 138 -1.50 -4.26 -14.22
CA ARG A 138 -0.77 -4.68 -15.41
C ARG A 138 -1.52 -4.37 -16.69
N TYR A 139 -2.82 -4.62 -16.72
CA TYR A 139 -3.61 -4.27 -17.90
C TYR A 139 -3.55 -2.79 -18.19
N LEU A 140 -3.75 -1.94 -17.17
CA LEU A 140 -3.72 -0.48 -17.32
C LEU A 140 -2.36 0.02 -17.83
N THR A 141 -1.27 -0.52 -17.29
CA THR A 141 0.08 -0.05 -17.61
C THR A 141 0.69 -0.69 -18.86
N GLU A 142 0.47 -2.00 -19.08
CA GLU A 142 1.15 -2.77 -20.14
C GLU A 142 0.33 -2.89 -21.42
N ARG A 143 -1.00 -2.93 -21.31
CA ARG A 143 -1.90 -3.15 -22.45
C ARG A 143 -2.56 -1.85 -22.90
N TYR A 144 -3.17 -1.12 -21.97
CA TYR A 144 -3.91 0.09 -22.26
C TYR A 144 -2.99 1.30 -22.49
N ALA A 145 -2.33 1.79 -21.44
CA ALA A 145 -1.51 3.00 -21.51
C ALA A 145 -0.13 2.77 -22.15
N LYS A 146 0.44 1.57 -22.00
CA LYS A 146 1.82 1.19 -22.41
C LYS A 146 2.90 2.13 -21.84
N LYS A 147 2.64 2.66 -20.66
CA LYS A 147 3.47 3.59 -19.91
C LYS A 147 3.03 3.62 -18.44
N PRO A 148 3.79 4.26 -17.53
CA PRO A 148 3.35 4.43 -16.16
C PRO A 148 2.02 5.17 -16.06
N VAL A 149 1.19 4.77 -15.10
CA VAL A 149 -0.14 5.34 -14.83
C VAL A 149 -0.22 5.77 -13.39
N ILE A 150 -0.73 6.97 -13.15
CA ILE A 150 -1.08 7.46 -11.81
C ILE A 150 -2.60 7.34 -11.70
N VAL A 151 -3.08 6.38 -10.91
CA VAL A 151 -4.51 6.25 -10.61
C VAL A 151 -4.83 7.07 -9.38
N MET A 152 -5.86 7.92 -9.47
CA MET A 152 -6.24 8.89 -8.44
C MET A 152 -7.70 8.74 -8.03
N ASN A 153 -8.07 9.41 -6.93
CA ASN A 153 -9.46 9.55 -6.47
C ASN A 153 -10.15 8.20 -6.22
N TYR A 154 -9.52 7.40 -5.39
CA TYR A 154 -10.05 6.09 -5.00
C TYR A 154 -11.32 6.20 -4.15
N PRO A 155 -12.21 5.19 -4.21
CA PRO A 155 -13.38 5.14 -3.34
C PRO A 155 -13.02 5.18 -1.84
N LYS A 156 -13.70 6.03 -1.07
CA LYS A 156 -13.52 6.16 0.39
C LYS A 156 -13.60 4.81 1.12
N ALA A 157 -14.49 3.93 0.67
CA ALA A 157 -14.77 2.66 1.34
C ALA A 157 -13.59 1.66 1.34
N ILE A 158 -12.64 1.79 0.40
CA ILE A 158 -11.51 0.87 0.26
C ILE A 158 -10.16 1.48 0.68
N LYS A 159 -10.14 2.71 1.13
CA LYS A 159 -8.93 3.41 1.57
C LYS A 159 -8.99 3.76 3.07
N ALA A 160 -7.85 4.13 3.63
CA ALA A 160 -7.72 4.37 5.06
C ALA A 160 -8.41 5.67 5.50
N PHE A 161 -8.92 5.69 6.73
CA PHE A 161 -9.71 6.77 7.33
C PHE A 161 -8.99 8.13 7.35
N TYR A 162 -7.67 8.15 7.38
CA TYR A 162 -6.86 9.37 7.46
C TYR A 162 -6.66 10.08 6.12
N MET A 163 -7.20 9.55 5.04
CA MET A 163 -7.10 10.14 3.72
C MET A 163 -8.18 11.20 3.54
N ARG A 164 -7.81 12.37 2.98
CA ARG A 164 -8.72 13.47 2.76
C ARG A 164 -9.88 13.06 1.85
N VAL A 165 -11.10 13.24 2.35
CA VAL A 165 -12.32 13.02 1.57
C VAL A 165 -12.48 14.14 0.54
N ASN A 166 -12.70 13.79 -0.71
CA ASN A 166 -12.96 14.74 -1.79
C ASN A 166 -14.36 15.36 -1.63
N ASP A 167 -14.60 16.48 -2.31
CA ASP A 167 -15.86 17.22 -2.20
C ASP A 167 -17.09 16.43 -2.68
N ASP A 168 -16.89 15.32 -3.41
CA ASP A 168 -17.95 14.40 -3.82
C ASP A 168 -18.47 13.50 -2.66
N GLY A 169 -17.79 13.51 -1.51
CA GLY A 169 -18.09 12.69 -0.34
C GLY A 169 -17.92 11.18 -0.54
N ARG A 170 -17.51 10.73 -1.71
CA ARG A 170 -17.42 9.32 -2.14
C ARG A 170 -16.01 8.83 -2.37
N THR A 171 -15.14 9.71 -2.77
CA THR A 171 -13.74 9.43 -3.07
C THR A 171 -12.80 10.12 -2.08
N VAL A 172 -11.55 9.72 -2.10
CA VAL A 172 -10.47 10.31 -1.30
C VAL A 172 -9.31 10.75 -2.19
N SER A 173 -8.60 11.79 -1.79
CA SER A 173 -7.40 12.31 -2.44
C SER A 173 -6.22 11.35 -2.25
N ALA A 174 -6.35 10.15 -2.78
CA ALA A 174 -5.32 9.12 -2.82
C ALA A 174 -4.83 8.91 -4.25
N MET A 175 -3.62 8.45 -4.38
CA MET A 175 -3.03 8.05 -5.65
C MET A 175 -2.15 6.83 -5.50
N ASP A 176 -2.10 6.01 -6.53
CA ASP A 176 -1.14 4.93 -6.68
C ASP A 176 -0.42 5.11 -8.04
N VAL A 177 0.91 5.09 -8.01
CA VAL A 177 1.76 5.16 -9.21
C VAL A 177 2.08 3.75 -9.65
N LEU A 178 1.57 3.37 -10.80
CA LEU A 178 1.71 2.05 -11.39
C LEU A 178 2.75 2.07 -12.51
N ALA A 179 3.66 1.11 -12.51
CA ALA A 179 4.69 0.99 -13.54
C ALA A 179 4.58 -0.34 -14.30
N PRO A 180 4.80 -0.35 -15.65
CA PRO A 180 4.74 -1.56 -16.45
C PRO A 180 5.70 -2.64 -15.94
N GLY A 181 5.20 -3.86 -15.76
CA GLY A 181 5.98 -5.03 -15.30
C GLY A 181 6.45 -4.97 -13.85
N ILE A 182 6.11 -3.91 -13.10
CA ILE A 182 6.40 -3.77 -11.67
C ILE A 182 5.09 -3.73 -10.87
N GLY A 183 4.09 -2.96 -11.30
CA GLY A 183 2.85 -2.64 -10.61
C GLY A 183 2.99 -1.38 -9.76
N GLU A 184 2.32 -1.30 -8.63
CA GLU A 184 2.41 -0.15 -7.73
C GLU A 184 3.85 0.05 -7.23
N ILE A 185 4.39 1.25 -7.45
CA ILE A 185 5.71 1.67 -6.99
C ILE A 185 5.64 2.76 -5.92
N ILE A 186 4.56 3.54 -5.90
CA ILE A 186 4.30 4.60 -4.91
C ILE A 186 2.82 4.63 -4.62
N GLY A 187 2.44 4.55 -3.35
CA GLY A 187 1.12 4.90 -2.86
C GLY A 187 1.18 6.18 -2.04
N GLY A 188 0.21 7.07 -2.21
CA GLY A 188 0.19 8.34 -1.49
C GLY A 188 -1.22 8.90 -1.31
N SER A 189 -1.36 9.84 -0.38
CA SER A 189 -2.60 10.57 -0.19
C SER A 189 -2.39 11.92 0.46
N GLN A 190 -3.30 12.84 0.22
CA GLN A 190 -3.49 13.99 1.09
C GLN A 190 -4.09 13.50 2.42
N ARG A 191 -3.66 14.10 3.53
CA ARG A 191 -4.22 13.77 4.84
C ARG A 191 -5.47 14.58 5.12
N GLU A 192 -6.42 13.98 5.83
CA GLU A 192 -7.59 14.69 6.33
C GLU A 192 -7.17 15.65 7.44
N GLU A 193 -7.42 16.92 7.25
CA GLU A 193 -7.10 17.98 8.21
C GLU A 193 -8.35 18.63 8.82
N ARG A 194 -9.54 18.28 8.32
CA ARG A 194 -10.80 18.82 8.83
C ARG A 194 -11.27 18.01 10.02
N LEU A 195 -11.61 18.71 11.12
CA LEU A 195 -12.02 18.05 12.38
C LEU A 195 -13.43 17.49 12.35
N ASP A 196 -14.27 17.96 11.43
CA ASP A 196 -15.70 17.63 11.37
C ASP A 196 -16.03 16.51 10.36
N GLU A 197 -15.01 15.89 9.74
CA GLU A 197 -15.15 14.84 8.73
C GLU A 197 -14.94 13.38 9.25
#